data_b7e3b37e2703c7a85239ca024a10b091
#
_entry.id   b7e3b37e2703c7a85239ca024a10b091
#
_cell.length_a   1.000
_cell.length_b   1.000
_cell.length_c   1.000
_cell.angle_alpha   90.00
_cell.angle_beta   90.00
_cell.angle_gamma   90.00
#
_symmetry.space_group_name_H-M   'P 1'
#
loop_
_entity.id
_entity.type
_entity.pdbx_description
1 polymer ?
#
loop_
_entity_poly.entity_id
_entity_poly.type
_entity_poly.pdbx_seq_one_letter_code
_entity_poly.pdbx_strand_id
1 'polypeptide(L)'
;MSNYNFCFFGLSYIQACSKSDDDSSSYSSNNSNIVNNDTNSADSVGSNTQTNSGIVSSGNNITIDLTNSNFSSLSSPGDFINLTSVGVLLLKISNSEFRAFDNCCPHSGTKNDWSYSNQEFRCGTHGNSYGIDGNNIVNCGSASTSGDLKSYSTSLAGDSLTITTS
;
A
#
# COMPACT_ATOMS: atom_id res chain seq x y z
N MET A 1 9.01 50.01 -21.29
CA MET A 1 9.47 49.69 -22.64
C MET A 1 9.72 48.22 -22.67
N SER A 2 8.70 47.48 -23.06
CA SER A 2 8.61 46.76 -24.35
C SER A 2 9.59 45.57 -24.40
N ASN A 3 9.24 44.33 -24.62
CA ASN A 3 8.33 43.78 -25.59
C ASN A 3 7.91 42.34 -25.22
N TYR A 4 6.68 42.09 -25.50
CA TYR A 4 6.05 40.80 -25.68
C TYR A 4 6.62 40.03 -26.88
N ASN A 5 6.71 38.72 -26.82
CA ASN A 5 6.52 37.92 -28.02
C ASN A 5 5.69 36.65 -27.71
N PHE A 6 4.49 36.74 -28.21
CA PHE A 6 3.54 35.66 -28.48
C PHE A 6 4.06 34.85 -29.67
N CYS A 7 4.00 33.57 -29.58
CA CYS A 7 3.90 32.68 -30.76
C CYS A 7 2.83 31.64 -30.55
N PHE A 8 1.71 31.90 -31.15
CA PHE A 8 0.68 30.93 -31.54
C PHE A 8 1.15 30.20 -32.79
N PHE A 9 0.92 28.87 -32.81
CA PHE A 9 0.62 28.04 -33.97
C PHE A 9 0.26 26.67 -33.38
N GLY A 10 -0.85 26.07 -33.48
CA GLY A 10 -1.85 26.03 -34.56
C GLY A 10 -1.74 24.68 -35.30
N LEU A 11 -2.86 23.95 -35.31
CA LEU A 11 -3.32 22.86 -36.15
C LEU A 11 -2.87 21.41 -35.75
N SER A 12 -3.84 20.67 -35.19
CA SER A 12 -4.70 19.65 -35.86
C SER A 12 -3.97 18.63 -36.74
N TYR A 13 -4.03 17.37 -36.36
CA TYR A 13 -4.39 16.28 -37.28
C TYR A 13 -5.05 15.12 -36.55
N ILE A 14 -6.21 14.81 -37.04
CA ILE A 14 -7.09 13.69 -36.80
C ILE A 14 -6.63 12.46 -37.59
N GLN A 15 -7.21 11.31 -37.21
CA GLN A 15 -7.32 10.03 -37.94
C GLN A 15 -6.27 9.00 -37.59
N ALA A 16 -6.62 7.73 -37.45
CA ALA A 16 -7.79 6.98 -37.85
C ALA A 16 -7.93 5.72 -37.01
N CYS A 17 -9.15 5.22 -36.93
CA CYS A 17 -9.52 3.86 -36.59
C CYS A 17 -8.78 2.81 -37.41
N SER A 18 -8.46 1.68 -36.78
CA SER A 18 -8.50 0.39 -37.45
C SER A 18 -8.93 -0.68 -36.45
N LYS A 19 -10.13 -1.18 -36.66
CA LYS A 19 -10.63 -2.49 -36.22
C LYS A 19 -9.88 -3.56 -37.00
N SER A 20 -9.58 -4.65 -36.35
CA SER A 20 -9.59 -5.97 -36.96
C SER A 20 -9.94 -6.98 -35.91
N ASP A 21 -11.00 -7.66 -36.22
CA ASP A 21 -11.64 -8.77 -35.55
C ASP A 21 -10.87 -10.07 -35.84
N ASP A 22 -11.24 -11.08 -34.98
CA ASP A 22 -11.09 -12.53 -35.19
C ASP A 22 -9.68 -13.14 -35.04
N ASP A 23 -9.52 -14.21 -34.29
CA ASP A 23 -10.14 -15.52 -34.42
C ASP A 23 -9.86 -16.43 -33.21
N SER A 24 -10.82 -17.31 -32.98
CA SER A 24 -10.83 -18.49 -32.11
C SER A 24 -9.76 -19.52 -32.41
N SER A 25 -9.32 -20.24 -31.38
CA SER A 25 -9.11 -21.71 -31.33
C SER A 25 -8.37 -22.07 -30.04
N SER A 26 -8.95 -22.64 -29.03
CA SER A 26 -9.35 -24.04 -28.77
C SER A 26 -8.20 -25.08 -28.80
N TYR A 27 -8.26 -25.92 -27.74
CA TYR A 27 -7.59 -27.22 -27.54
C TYR A 27 -6.19 -27.14 -26.89
N SER A 28 -5.87 -27.95 -25.93
CA SER A 28 -6.36 -29.25 -25.46
C SER A 28 -5.73 -29.60 -24.13
N SER A 29 -6.49 -30.29 -23.34
CA SER A 29 -6.06 -31.09 -22.20
C SER A 29 -5.02 -32.15 -22.58
N ASN A 30 -4.08 -32.41 -21.69
CA ASN A 30 -3.61 -33.75 -21.41
C ASN A 30 -3.05 -33.84 -19.99
N ASN A 31 -3.70 -34.48 -19.26
CA ASN A 31 -3.79 -35.52 -18.28
C ASN A 31 -2.61 -36.52 -18.27
N SER A 32 -2.34 -36.97 -17.04
CA SER A 32 -1.60 -38.19 -16.62
C SER A 32 -0.24 -37.89 -15.97
N ASN A 33 0.14 -38.42 -14.83
CA ASN A 33 -0.33 -39.45 -13.92
C ASN A 33 0.38 -39.33 -12.59
N ILE A 34 -0.35 -39.53 -11.53
CA ILE A 34 -0.17 -40.25 -10.28
C ILE A 34 1.14 -41.03 -10.16
N VAL A 35 1.92 -40.79 -9.09
CA VAL A 35 2.51 -41.82 -8.25
C VAL A 35 2.46 -41.34 -6.81
N ASN A 36 1.68 -42.03 -6.02
CA ASN A 36 1.69 -42.02 -4.55
C ASN A 36 3.02 -42.55 -4.03
N ASN A 37 3.57 -41.94 -3.02
CA ASN A 37 4.15 -42.73 -1.94
C ASN A 37 4.09 -41.98 -0.62
N ASP A 38 3.42 -42.64 0.30
CA ASP A 38 3.29 -42.30 1.72
C ASP A 38 4.67 -42.24 2.38
N THR A 39 4.90 -41.21 3.20
CA THR A 39 5.44 -41.42 4.54
C THR A 39 5.14 -40.22 5.45
N ASN A 40 4.46 -40.54 6.48
CA ASN A 40 4.03 -39.82 7.66
C ASN A 40 5.19 -39.02 8.31
N SER A 41 5.02 -37.72 8.51
CA SER A 41 5.57 -36.98 9.66
C SER A 41 4.74 -35.73 9.90
N ALA A 42 4.03 -35.75 11.01
CA ALA A 42 3.33 -34.61 11.54
C ALA A 42 4.36 -33.54 11.91
N ASP A 43 4.38 -32.45 11.17
CA ASP A 43 4.91 -31.17 11.65
C ASP A 43 3.91 -30.10 11.25
N SER A 44 3.36 -29.44 12.26
CA SER A 44 2.43 -28.33 12.10
C SER A 44 3.20 -27.13 11.55
N VAL A 45 3.46 -27.14 10.25
CA VAL A 45 3.95 -25.97 9.54
C VAL A 45 2.74 -25.07 9.30
N GLY A 46 2.63 -24.04 10.12
CA GLY A 46 1.73 -22.93 9.84
C GLY A 46 1.91 -22.51 8.39
N SER A 47 0.81 -22.52 7.65
CA SER A 47 0.77 -22.16 6.23
C SER A 47 1.35 -20.75 6.05
N ASN A 48 2.64 -20.69 5.77
CA ASN A 48 3.34 -19.48 5.41
C ASN A 48 3.04 -19.25 3.93
N THR A 49 1.91 -18.63 3.63
CA THR A 49 1.62 -18.13 2.29
C THR A 49 2.57 -16.98 2.04
N GLN A 50 3.77 -17.27 1.59
CA GLN A 50 4.72 -16.29 1.09
C GLN A 50 4.16 -15.77 -0.23
N THR A 51 3.32 -14.74 -0.14
CA THR A 51 2.91 -13.99 -1.31
C THR A 51 4.12 -13.17 -1.78
N ASN A 52 4.29 -13.01 -3.11
CA ASN A 52 5.30 -12.14 -3.72
C ASN A 52 5.15 -10.65 -3.33
N SER A 53 4.33 -10.35 -2.34
CA SER A 53 4.04 -8.99 -1.87
C SER A 53 5.14 -8.38 -0.99
N GLY A 54 6.06 -9.19 -0.46
CA GLY A 54 7.02 -8.73 0.56
C GLY A 54 6.38 -8.48 1.93
N ILE A 55 5.13 -8.93 2.16
CA ILE A 55 4.39 -8.76 3.42
C ILE A 55 4.02 -10.15 3.97
N VAL A 56 4.33 -10.39 5.23
CA VAL A 56 3.92 -11.58 5.98
C VAL A 56 3.19 -11.13 7.24
N SER A 57 2.00 -11.68 7.48
CA SER A 57 1.22 -11.40 8.70
C SER A 57 1.12 -12.64 9.57
N SER A 58 1.38 -12.49 10.87
CA SER A 58 1.27 -13.56 11.86
C SER A 58 0.77 -12.96 13.19
N GLY A 59 -0.46 -13.31 13.57
CA GLY A 59 -1.12 -12.69 14.71
C GLY A 59 -1.17 -11.17 14.58
N ASN A 60 -0.66 -10.47 15.59
CA ASN A 60 -0.60 -9.00 15.59
C ASN A 60 0.66 -8.44 14.89
N ASN A 61 1.54 -9.29 14.36
CA ASN A 61 2.76 -8.84 13.71
C ASN A 61 2.62 -8.89 12.19
N ILE A 62 3.06 -7.80 11.57
CA ILE A 62 3.18 -7.66 10.12
C ILE A 62 4.67 -7.45 9.84
N THR A 63 5.28 -8.35 9.08
CA THR A 63 6.68 -8.24 8.67
C THR A 63 6.74 -7.84 7.21
N ILE A 64 7.56 -6.83 6.92
CA ILE A 64 7.74 -6.24 5.59
C ILE A 64 9.20 -6.41 5.18
N ASP A 65 9.42 -6.99 4.02
CA ASP A 65 10.73 -7.01 3.35
C ASP A 65 10.86 -5.74 2.49
N LEU A 66 11.62 -4.76 2.99
CA LEU A 66 11.84 -3.47 2.34
C LEU A 66 12.66 -3.57 1.05
N THR A 67 13.32 -4.71 0.77
CA THR A 67 14.02 -4.93 -0.51
C THR A 67 13.06 -5.28 -1.65
N ASN A 68 11.83 -5.67 -1.31
CA ASN A 68 10.81 -5.98 -2.30
C ASN A 68 10.44 -4.73 -3.10
N SER A 69 10.33 -4.87 -4.41
CA SER A 69 10.03 -3.76 -5.35
C SER A 69 8.73 -3.02 -5.05
N ASN A 70 7.78 -3.65 -4.36
CA ASN A 70 6.52 -3.01 -3.92
C ASN A 70 6.74 -1.85 -2.94
N PHE A 71 7.91 -1.78 -2.29
CA PHE A 71 8.26 -0.73 -1.34
C PHE A 71 9.26 0.30 -1.91
N SER A 72 9.56 0.24 -3.20
CA SER A 72 10.50 1.16 -3.87
C SER A 72 10.09 2.64 -3.77
N SER A 73 8.80 2.92 -3.58
CA SER A 73 8.28 4.27 -3.35
C SER A 73 8.68 4.87 -2.00
N LEU A 74 9.10 4.06 -1.02
CA LEU A 74 9.60 4.53 0.27
C LEU A 74 11.08 4.91 0.19
N SER A 75 11.46 5.79 -0.73
CA SER A 75 12.85 6.15 -1.03
C SER A 75 13.39 7.26 -0.14
N SER A 76 12.55 8.21 0.26
CA SER A 76 12.93 9.44 0.96
C SER A 76 12.09 9.66 2.23
N PRO A 77 12.62 10.39 3.24
CA PRO A 77 11.81 10.82 4.37
C PRO A 77 10.57 11.61 3.93
N GLY A 78 9.41 11.26 4.49
CA GLY A 78 8.10 11.79 4.10
C GLY A 78 7.35 10.92 3.07
N ASP A 79 8.03 9.98 2.41
CA ASP A 79 7.34 9.01 1.57
C ASP A 79 6.49 8.08 2.42
N PHE A 80 5.31 7.74 1.92
CA PHE A 80 4.41 6.81 2.59
C PHE A 80 3.75 5.85 1.61
N ILE A 81 3.25 4.75 2.15
CA ILE A 81 2.47 3.78 1.39
C ILE A 81 1.25 3.34 2.22
N ASN A 82 0.10 3.21 1.56
CA ASN A 82 -1.10 2.64 2.16
C ASN A 82 -1.15 1.13 1.90
N LEU A 83 -0.84 0.34 2.91
CA LEU A 83 -0.88 -1.11 2.89
C LEU A 83 -2.31 -1.59 3.17
N THR A 84 -3.19 -1.44 2.20
CA THR A 84 -4.63 -1.72 2.34
C THR A 84 -4.93 -3.16 2.72
N SER A 85 -4.10 -4.11 2.28
CA SER A 85 -4.25 -5.54 2.59
C SER A 85 -4.09 -5.87 4.07
N VAL A 86 -3.34 -5.03 4.81
CA VAL A 86 -3.07 -5.23 6.25
C VAL A 86 -3.55 -4.06 7.12
N GLY A 87 -4.19 -3.06 6.51
CA GLY A 87 -4.83 -1.96 7.25
C GLY A 87 -3.86 -0.92 7.81
N VAL A 88 -2.72 -0.68 7.16
CA VAL A 88 -1.64 0.17 7.69
C VAL A 88 -1.24 1.27 6.71
N LEU A 89 -1.07 2.50 7.21
CA LEU A 89 -0.30 3.57 6.58
C LEU A 89 1.13 3.47 7.09
N LEU A 90 2.09 3.20 6.21
CA LEU A 90 3.51 3.14 6.54
C LEU A 90 4.21 4.39 6.05
N LEU A 91 4.84 5.13 6.97
CA LEU A 91 5.55 6.39 6.71
C LEU A 91 7.04 6.22 6.98
N LYS A 92 7.88 6.62 6.03
CA LYS A 92 9.33 6.70 6.24
C LYS A 92 9.69 8.02 6.90
N ILE A 93 10.31 7.95 8.07
CA ILE A 93 10.78 9.14 8.82
C ILE A 93 12.24 9.43 8.50
N SER A 94 13.06 8.36 8.42
CA SER A 94 14.47 8.43 8.05
C SER A 94 14.91 7.13 7.38
N ASN A 95 16.20 6.98 7.10
CA ASN A 95 16.73 5.71 6.56
C ASN A 95 16.64 4.54 7.56
N SER A 96 16.50 4.84 8.84
CA SER A 96 16.45 3.83 9.92
C SER A 96 15.16 3.89 10.73
N GLU A 97 14.22 4.76 10.38
CA GLU A 97 12.99 4.95 11.14
C GLU A 97 11.76 4.97 10.25
N PHE A 98 10.79 4.14 10.62
CA PHE A 98 9.46 4.11 10.03
C PHE A 98 8.41 4.28 11.13
N ARG A 99 7.27 4.85 10.77
CA ARG A 99 6.10 4.92 11.63
C ARG A 99 4.92 4.27 10.91
N ALA A 100 4.10 3.57 11.67
CA ALA A 100 2.94 2.86 11.15
C ALA A 100 1.67 3.34 11.86
N PHE A 101 0.58 3.50 11.10
CA PHE A 101 -0.70 3.99 11.61
C PHE A 101 -1.85 3.15 11.06
N ASP A 102 -2.98 3.14 11.76
CA ASP A 102 -4.22 2.61 11.24
C ASP A 102 -4.63 3.39 9.98
N ASN A 103 -4.94 2.71 8.90
CA ASN A 103 -5.40 3.35 7.67
C ASN A 103 -6.90 3.66 7.67
N CYS A 104 -7.58 3.38 8.78
CA CYS A 104 -9.01 3.65 8.91
C CYS A 104 -9.26 5.13 9.23
N CYS A 105 -9.97 5.82 8.35
CA CYS A 105 -10.33 7.23 8.54
C CYS A 105 -11.22 7.41 9.78
N PRO A 106 -10.82 8.24 10.76
CA PRO A 106 -11.60 8.48 11.95
C PRO A 106 -13.00 9.06 11.68
N HIS A 107 -13.14 9.87 10.61
CA HIS A 107 -14.44 10.43 10.26
C HIS A 107 -15.39 9.38 9.67
N SER A 108 -14.98 8.72 8.60
CA SER A 108 -15.86 7.92 7.74
C SER A 108 -15.59 6.41 7.77
N GLY A 109 -14.49 5.97 8.38
CA GLY A 109 -14.08 4.57 8.35
C GLY A 109 -13.49 4.10 7.00
N THR A 110 -13.32 5.00 6.02
CA THR A 110 -12.69 4.66 4.73
C THR A 110 -11.19 4.40 4.89
N LYS A 111 -10.61 3.56 3.98
CA LYS A 111 -9.24 3.07 4.12
C LYS A 111 -8.35 3.33 2.91
N ASN A 112 -8.89 3.85 1.83
CA ASN A 112 -8.22 3.75 0.53
C ASN A 112 -7.60 5.05 0.02
N ASP A 113 -8.02 6.19 0.51
CA ASP A 113 -7.67 7.49 -0.06
C ASP A 113 -6.97 8.37 0.96
N TRP A 114 -5.64 8.36 0.92
CA TRP A 114 -4.78 9.09 1.83
C TRP A 114 -3.72 9.87 1.10
N SER A 115 -3.41 11.06 1.60
CA SER A 115 -2.22 11.84 1.26
C SER A 115 -1.49 12.25 2.54
N TYR A 116 -0.18 12.52 2.42
CA TYR A 116 0.63 12.96 3.57
C TYR A 116 1.36 14.26 3.25
N SER A 117 1.24 15.22 4.13
CA SER A 117 1.97 16.49 4.06
C SER A 117 1.93 17.19 5.42
N ASN A 118 2.92 18.03 5.72
CA ASN A 118 2.97 18.85 6.94
C ASN A 118 2.76 18.05 8.24
N GLN A 119 3.27 16.83 8.31
CA GLN A 119 3.12 15.91 9.43
C GLN A 119 1.67 15.48 9.73
N GLU A 120 0.81 15.51 8.71
CA GLU A 120 -0.57 15.06 8.80
C GLU A 120 -0.91 14.12 7.66
N PHE A 121 -1.74 13.14 7.94
CA PHE A 121 -2.45 12.34 6.94
C PHE A 121 -3.81 12.96 6.65
N ARG A 122 -4.08 13.24 5.38
CA ARG A 122 -5.35 13.76 4.92
C ARG A 122 -6.15 12.65 4.23
N CYS A 123 -7.36 12.40 4.75
CA CYS A 123 -8.31 11.48 4.13
C CYS A 123 -8.98 12.15 2.93
N GLY A 124 -8.88 11.59 1.73
CA GLY A 124 -9.39 12.17 0.50
C GLY A 124 -10.93 12.15 0.42
N THR A 125 -11.60 11.26 1.17
CA THR A 125 -13.07 11.14 1.13
C THR A 125 -13.78 12.44 1.50
N HIS A 126 -13.34 13.12 2.57
CA HIS A 126 -13.94 14.40 3.02
C HIS A 126 -12.91 15.50 3.29
N GLY A 127 -11.61 15.22 3.06
CA GLY A 127 -10.56 16.20 3.22
C GLY A 127 -10.11 16.48 4.65
N ASN A 128 -10.56 15.69 5.63
CA ASN A 128 -10.15 15.84 7.03
C ASN A 128 -8.68 15.39 7.20
N SER A 129 -7.92 16.14 8.03
CA SER A 129 -6.53 15.86 8.33
C SER A 129 -6.37 15.35 9.76
N TYR A 130 -5.39 14.44 9.94
CA TYR A 130 -5.11 13.81 11.22
C TYR A 130 -3.60 13.80 11.48
N GLY A 131 -3.24 14.21 12.70
CA GLY A 131 -1.86 14.23 13.17
C GLY A 131 -1.28 12.83 13.35
N ILE A 132 0.02 12.81 13.59
CA ILE A 132 0.81 11.60 13.81
C ILE A 132 1.49 11.56 15.18
N ASP A 133 1.24 12.54 16.05
CA ASP A 133 1.94 12.70 17.32
C ASP A 133 1.38 11.81 18.44
N GLY A 134 0.15 11.33 18.28
CA GLY A 134 -0.51 10.45 19.25
C GLY A 134 -1.02 11.16 20.51
N ASN A 135 -1.10 12.50 20.48
CA ASN A 135 -1.56 13.31 21.62
C ASN A 135 -3.09 13.27 21.82
N ASN A 136 -3.82 13.10 20.71
CA ASN A 136 -5.29 13.06 20.72
C ASN A 136 -5.78 11.99 19.74
N ILE A 137 -5.54 10.72 20.07
CA ILE A 137 -5.91 9.60 19.21
C ILE A 137 -7.42 9.49 19.09
N VAL A 138 -7.91 9.41 17.86
CA VAL A 138 -9.32 9.25 17.54
C VAL A 138 -9.61 7.90 16.89
N ASN A 139 -10.77 7.34 17.21
CA ASN A 139 -11.13 6.01 16.74
C ASN A 139 -11.63 6.03 15.28
N CYS A 140 -11.38 4.92 14.59
CA CYS A 140 -11.92 4.66 13.26
C CYS A 140 -13.44 4.85 13.22
N GLY A 141 -13.95 5.62 12.23
CA GLY A 141 -15.39 5.80 12.01
C GLY A 141 -16.14 6.50 13.11
N SER A 142 -15.46 7.24 14.00
CA SER A 142 -16.06 7.94 15.13
C SER A 142 -16.73 9.28 14.76
N ALA A 143 -16.80 9.60 13.47
CA ALA A 143 -17.22 10.89 12.92
C ALA A 143 -16.31 12.08 13.33
N SER A 144 -15.11 11.82 13.86
CA SER A 144 -14.16 12.87 14.20
C SER A 144 -13.57 13.50 12.94
N THR A 145 -13.49 14.84 12.93
CA THR A 145 -12.95 15.62 11.80
C THR A 145 -11.52 16.09 12.03
N SER A 146 -10.97 15.86 13.21
CA SER A 146 -9.59 16.21 13.60
C SER A 146 -9.11 15.26 14.71
N GLY A 147 -7.81 15.34 15.07
CA GLY A 147 -7.15 14.50 16.06
C GLY A 147 -5.98 13.75 15.43
N ASP A 148 -5.53 12.67 16.07
CA ASP A 148 -4.39 11.88 15.63
C ASP A 148 -4.81 10.47 15.23
N LEU A 149 -4.12 9.90 14.23
CA LEU A 149 -4.28 8.49 13.87
C LEU A 149 -3.73 7.58 14.97
N LYS A 150 -4.36 6.43 15.16
CA LYS A 150 -3.81 5.36 16.00
C LYS A 150 -2.49 4.89 15.40
N SER A 151 -1.42 4.94 16.19
CA SER A 151 -0.10 4.45 15.79
C SER A 151 0.11 3.01 16.23
N TYR A 152 0.97 2.30 15.50
CA TYR A 152 1.47 0.96 15.79
C TYR A 152 2.95 1.01 16.08
N SER A 153 3.47 0.09 16.90
CA SER A 153 4.90 0.00 17.13
C SER A 153 5.62 -0.60 15.93
N THR A 154 6.83 -0.10 15.67
CA THR A 154 7.68 -0.55 14.56
C THR A 154 9.06 -0.93 15.07
N SER A 155 9.68 -1.94 14.45
CA SER A 155 11.05 -2.36 14.70
C SER A 155 11.71 -2.74 13.38
N LEU A 156 12.85 -2.11 13.08
CA LEU A 156 13.63 -2.36 11.87
C LEU A 156 14.89 -3.17 12.22
N ALA A 157 15.09 -4.28 11.51
CA ALA A 157 16.28 -5.13 11.62
C ALA A 157 16.83 -5.41 10.21
N GLY A 158 17.89 -4.70 9.81
CA GLY A 158 18.35 -4.69 8.43
C GLY A 158 17.24 -4.14 7.51
N ASP A 159 16.85 -4.91 6.52
CA ASP A 159 15.77 -4.56 5.60
C ASP A 159 14.41 -5.17 5.99
N SER A 160 14.33 -5.82 7.15
CA SER A 160 13.09 -6.39 7.67
C SER A 160 12.44 -5.45 8.68
N LEU A 161 11.27 -4.94 8.33
CA LEU A 161 10.47 -4.06 9.20
C LEU A 161 9.32 -4.87 9.81
N THR A 162 9.26 -4.91 11.13
CA THR A 162 8.14 -5.51 11.87
C THR A 162 7.23 -4.42 12.42
N ILE A 163 5.93 -4.53 12.18
CA ILE A 163 4.88 -3.68 12.72
C ILE A 163 4.03 -4.54 13.66
N THR A 164 3.82 -4.08 14.90
CA THR A 164 2.93 -4.76 15.84
C THR A 164 1.65 -3.95 16.03
N THR A 165 0.54 -4.52 15.56
CA THR A 165 -0.80 -3.94 15.67
C THR A 165 -1.45 -4.43 16.96
N SER A 166 -1.76 -3.53 17.89
CA SER A 166 -2.43 -3.88 19.15
C SER A 166 -3.78 -3.18 19.27
#